data_e88cdc825606675e1c199192007f80df
#
_entry.id   e88cdc825606675e1c199192007f80df
#
_cell.length_a   1.000
_cell.length_b   1.000
_cell.length_c   1.000
_cell.angle_alpha   90.00
_cell.angle_beta   90.00
_cell.angle_gamma   90.00
#
_symmetry.space_group_name_H-M   'P 1'
#
loop_
_entity.id
_entity.type
_entity.pdbx_description
1 polymer ?
#
loop_
_entity_poly.entity_id
_entity_poly.type
_entity_poly.pdbx_seq_one_letter_code
_entity_poly.pdbx_strand_id
1 'polypeptide(L)'
;DVMMSIDEQSMSRTYSGSVASADLDLGKLLNQEKKFGKVDFNVELKGFNYKNRYPESYIKGIISSFEYSQYQYENIMLDGVYKDGGFNGRLSMDDANGSVQIDGNFNVAKTIPDFNLKASVKNLRPHDLHLSDKYENASISLGLTADFTGKSIDDMNGRISLDSLQLNAPDEGGCFLDNLTITAGQVSGEKELRINRSEER
;
A
#
# COMPACT_ATOMS: atom_id res chain seq x y z
N ASP A 1 -24.65 -6.10 -7.56
CA ASP A 1 -24.96 -7.16 -8.54
C ASP A 1 -23.74 -8.05 -8.75
N VAL A 2 -23.94 -9.35 -8.71
CA VAL A 2 -22.88 -10.34 -8.97
C VAL A 2 -23.35 -11.29 -10.05
N MET A 3 -22.56 -11.44 -11.11
CA MET A 3 -22.76 -12.44 -12.15
C MET A 3 -21.65 -13.49 -12.07
N MET A 4 -22.03 -14.77 -12.15
CA MET A 4 -21.10 -15.89 -12.20
C MET A 4 -21.39 -16.73 -13.43
N SER A 5 -20.35 -17.08 -14.19
CA SER A 5 -20.42 -17.99 -15.32
C SER A 5 -19.44 -19.16 -15.11
N ILE A 6 -19.88 -20.35 -15.42
CA ILE A 6 -19.07 -21.58 -15.29
C ILE A 6 -19.00 -22.20 -16.68
N ASP A 7 -17.80 -22.41 -17.17
CA ASP A 7 -17.54 -23.22 -18.36
C ASP A 7 -17.13 -24.63 -17.92
N GLU A 8 -18.01 -25.59 -18.12
CA GLU A 8 -17.80 -26.97 -17.70
C GLU A 8 -16.73 -27.69 -18.54
N GLN A 9 -16.50 -27.30 -19.80
CA GLN A 9 -15.50 -27.91 -20.64
C GLN A 9 -14.08 -27.53 -20.27
N SER A 10 -13.84 -26.26 -19.97
CA SER A 10 -12.54 -25.78 -19.55
C SER A 10 -12.34 -25.85 -18.03
N MET A 11 -13.37 -26.17 -17.27
CA MET A 11 -13.43 -26.06 -15.80
C MET A 11 -13.02 -24.67 -15.29
N SER A 12 -13.29 -23.65 -16.08
CA SER A 12 -13.04 -22.26 -15.71
C SER A 12 -14.29 -21.62 -15.13
N ARG A 13 -14.09 -20.77 -14.13
CA ARG A 13 -15.14 -19.98 -13.54
C ARG A 13 -14.78 -18.51 -13.71
N THR A 14 -15.67 -17.75 -14.28
CA THR A 14 -15.57 -16.31 -14.35
C THR A 14 -16.62 -15.69 -13.44
N TYR A 15 -16.27 -14.60 -12.80
CA TYR A 15 -17.20 -13.81 -12.02
C TYR A 15 -16.98 -12.34 -12.31
N SER A 16 -18.04 -11.58 -12.31
CA SER A 16 -17.99 -10.13 -12.36
C SER A 16 -19.13 -9.55 -11.55
N GLY A 17 -18.88 -8.40 -10.95
CA GLY A 17 -19.91 -7.73 -10.18
C GLY A 17 -19.38 -6.47 -9.54
N SER A 18 -20.29 -5.74 -8.92
CA SER A 18 -19.97 -4.59 -8.07
C SER A 18 -20.43 -4.84 -6.65
N VAL A 19 -19.63 -4.41 -5.70
CA VAL A 19 -19.96 -4.40 -4.29
C VAL A 19 -19.82 -2.98 -3.80
N ALA A 20 -20.91 -2.46 -3.24
CA ALA A 20 -20.91 -1.13 -2.63
C ALA A 20 -21.48 -1.22 -1.24
N SER A 21 -20.98 -0.40 -0.36
CA SER A 21 -21.51 -0.24 0.98
C SER A 21 -21.42 1.22 1.41
N ALA A 22 -22.42 1.61 2.19
CA ALA A 22 -22.42 2.83 2.96
C ALA A 22 -22.53 2.45 4.43
N ASP A 23 -21.71 3.09 5.28
CA ASP A 23 -21.70 2.88 6.73
C ASP A 23 -21.39 1.42 7.18
N LEU A 24 -20.65 0.64 6.41
CA LEU A 24 -20.23 -0.69 6.85
C LEU A 24 -19.31 -0.59 8.08
N ASP A 25 -19.77 -1.11 9.20
CA ASP A 25 -18.97 -1.17 10.43
C ASP A 25 -17.90 -2.26 10.34
N LEU A 26 -16.73 -1.86 9.83
CA LEU A 26 -15.60 -2.75 9.62
C LEU A 26 -15.01 -3.20 10.95
N GLY A 27 -15.06 -2.36 11.96
CA GLY A 27 -14.58 -2.67 13.31
C GLY A 27 -15.33 -3.85 13.92
N LYS A 28 -16.67 -3.86 13.83
CA LYS A 28 -17.49 -4.99 14.27
C LYS A 28 -17.24 -6.24 13.43
N LEU A 29 -17.16 -6.09 12.12
CA LEU A 29 -16.94 -7.21 11.21
C LEU A 29 -15.62 -7.95 11.51
N LEU A 30 -14.55 -7.19 11.82
CA LEU A 30 -13.22 -7.73 12.12
C LEU A 30 -12.97 -7.98 13.61
N ASN A 31 -13.93 -7.66 14.49
CA ASN A 31 -13.75 -7.66 15.94
C ASN A 31 -12.55 -6.81 16.40
N GLN A 32 -12.39 -5.63 15.77
CA GLN A 32 -11.30 -4.67 16.01
C GLN A 32 -11.82 -3.22 16.07
N GLU A 33 -12.89 -2.99 16.82
CA GLU A 33 -13.60 -1.71 16.93
C GLU A 33 -12.73 -0.54 17.43
N LYS A 34 -11.61 -0.85 18.12
CA LYS A 34 -10.67 0.18 18.58
C LYS A 34 -9.81 0.76 17.45
N LYS A 35 -9.65 0.02 16.36
CA LYS A 35 -8.79 0.41 15.22
C LYS A 35 -9.60 0.82 14.01
N PHE A 36 -10.64 0.06 13.69
CA PHE A 36 -11.45 0.27 12.51
C PHE A 36 -12.83 0.75 12.89
N GLY A 37 -13.32 1.77 12.22
CA GLY A 37 -14.68 2.24 12.28
C GLY A 37 -15.45 1.88 11.00
N LYS A 38 -16.13 2.86 10.46
CA LYS A 38 -16.97 2.70 9.27
C LYS A 38 -16.19 2.82 7.98
N VAL A 39 -16.72 2.19 6.93
CA VAL A 39 -16.18 2.30 5.58
C VAL A 39 -17.29 2.41 4.55
N ASP A 40 -17.12 3.34 3.62
CA ASP A 40 -17.96 3.57 2.46
C ASP A 40 -17.15 3.27 1.20
N PHE A 41 -17.64 2.38 0.37
CA PHE A 41 -16.92 1.99 -0.83
C PHE A 41 -17.83 1.58 -1.97
N ASN A 42 -17.29 1.65 -3.18
CA ASN A 42 -17.85 1.07 -4.38
C ASN A 42 -16.71 0.42 -5.18
N VAL A 43 -16.75 -0.91 -5.29
CA VAL A 43 -15.70 -1.71 -5.90
C VAL A 43 -16.27 -2.63 -6.96
N GLU A 44 -15.70 -2.59 -8.14
CA GLU A 44 -15.94 -3.55 -9.22
C GLU A 44 -14.93 -4.69 -9.11
N LEU A 45 -15.42 -5.91 -9.24
CA LEU A 45 -14.63 -7.13 -9.22
C LEU A 45 -14.88 -7.90 -10.51
N LYS A 46 -13.79 -8.31 -11.18
CA LYS A 46 -13.84 -9.26 -12.29
C LYS A 46 -12.79 -10.31 -12.04
N GLY A 47 -13.17 -11.57 -12.10
CA GLY A 47 -12.23 -12.61 -11.77
C GLY A 47 -12.40 -13.85 -12.60
N PHE A 48 -11.33 -14.61 -12.57
CA PHE A 48 -11.21 -15.83 -13.31
C PHE A 48 -10.51 -16.88 -12.43
N ASN A 49 -11.08 -18.06 -12.34
CA ASN A 49 -10.49 -19.19 -11.64
C ASN A 49 -10.43 -20.38 -12.59
N TYR A 50 -9.25 -20.91 -12.77
CA TYR A 50 -8.99 -22.06 -13.62
C TYR A 50 -8.40 -23.21 -12.80
N LYS A 51 -9.09 -24.36 -12.77
CA LYS A 51 -8.60 -25.68 -12.30
C LYS A 51 -7.52 -25.61 -11.22
N ASN A 52 -7.91 -25.49 -9.94
CA ASN A 52 -7.00 -25.53 -8.79
C ASN A 52 -5.86 -24.49 -8.76
N ARG A 53 -5.94 -23.42 -9.55
CA ARG A 53 -5.07 -22.25 -9.44
C ARG A 53 -5.73 -21.20 -8.56
N TYR A 54 -4.92 -20.39 -7.94
CA TYR A 54 -5.43 -19.22 -7.19
C TYR A 54 -6.26 -18.33 -8.13
N PRO A 55 -7.39 -17.80 -7.64
CA PRO A 55 -8.20 -16.91 -8.45
C PRO A 55 -7.39 -15.67 -8.85
N GLU A 56 -7.53 -15.25 -10.09
CA GLU A 56 -7.08 -13.96 -10.56
C GLU A 56 -8.28 -13.02 -10.53
N SER A 57 -8.15 -11.92 -9.81
CA SER A 57 -9.22 -10.95 -9.60
C SER A 57 -8.75 -9.57 -10.00
N TYR A 58 -9.41 -8.97 -10.98
CA TYR A 58 -9.28 -7.56 -11.27
C TYR A 58 -10.17 -6.79 -10.30
N ILE A 59 -9.59 -5.81 -9.62
CA ILE A 59 -10.24 -4.99 -8.60
C ILE A 59 -10.09 -3.54 -9.01
N LYS A 60 -11.21 -2.83 -9.13
CA LYS A 60 -11.21 -1.39 -9.37
C LYS A 60 -12.29 -0.74 -8.54
N GLY A 61 -11.95 0.33 -7.80
CA GLY A 61 -12.95 0.98 -6.98
C GLY A 61 -12.45 2.18 -6.23
N ILE A 62 -13.40 2.77 -5.53
CA ILE A 62 -13.21 3.92 -4.65
C ILE A 62 -13.70 3.53 -3.27
N ILE A 63 -12.89 3.83 -2.28
CA ILE A 63 -13.28 3.92 -0.88
C ILE A 63 -13.41 5.42 -0.60
N SER A 64 -14.65 5.89 -0.56
CA SER A 64 -14.94 7.32 -0.38
C SER A 64 -14.64 7.78 1.03
N SER A 65 -14.79 6.89 2.01
CA SER A 65 -14.53 7.15 3.43
C SER A 65 -14.08 5.87 4.11
N PHE A 66 -13.05 5.96 4.96
CA PHE A 66 -12.54 4.85 5.75
C PHE A 66 -12.06 5.34 7.10
N GLU A 67 -12.72 4.92 8.16
CA GLU A 67 -12.32 5.28 9.51
C GLU A 67 -11.30 4.29 10.08
N TYR A 68 -10.10 4.82 10.40
CA TYR A 68 -9.03 4.08 11.06
C TYR A 68 -8.38 4.93 12.15
N SER A 69 -8.21 4.34 13.34
CA SER A 69 -7.64 5.04 14.52
C SER A 69 -8.32 6.39 14.81
N GLN A 70 -9.66 6.45 14.67
CA GLN A 70 -10.48 7.65 14.89
C GLN A 70 -10.23 8.79 13.89
N TYR A 71 -9.55 8.51 12.77
CA TYR A 71 -9.41 9.42 11.65
C TYR A 71 -10.19 8.88 10.44
N GLN A 72 -10.87 9.76 9.74
CA GLN A 72 -11.61 9.44 8.52
C GLN A 72 -10.77 9.77 7.29
N TYR A 73 -10.16 8.76 6.70
CA TYR A 73 -9.46 8.85 5.44
C TYR A 73 -10.44 8.96 4.29
N GLU A 74 -10.12 9.77 3.30
CA GLU A 74 -11.00 10.03 2.16
C GLU A 74 -10.34 9.75 0.81
N ASN A 75 -11.16 9.53 -0.21
CA ASN A 75 -10.75 9.44 -1.61
C ASN A 75 -9.63 8.42 -1.88
N ILE A 76 -9.79 7.20 -1.34
CA ILE A 76 -8.86 6.12 -1.62
C ILE A 76 -9.32 5.40 -2.90
N MET A 77 -8.45 5.34 -3.90
CA MET A 77 -8.70 4.62 -5.15
C MET A 77 -7.81 3.39 -5.25
N LEU A 78 -8.38 2.31 -5.75
CA LEU A 78 -7.71 1.04 -5.98
C LEU A 78 -7.97 0.58 -7.42
N ASP A 79 -6.91 0.23 -8.15
CA ASP A 79 -6.99 -0.31 -9.51
C ASP A 79 -5.85 -1.31 -9.73
N GLY A 80 -6.18 -2.60 -9.86
CA GLY A 80 -5.15 -3.61 -10.01
C GLY A 80 -5.67 -5.03 -10.09
N VAL A 81 -4.73 -5.94 -10.07
CA VAL A 81 -4.95 -7.39 -10.15
C VAL A 81 -4.45 -8.06 -8.88
N TYR A 82 -5.30 -8.82 -8.25
CA TYR A 82 -4.94 -9.74 -7.17
C TYR A 82 -4.78 -11.14 -7.75
N LYS A 83 -3.61 -11.75 -7.54
CA LYS A 83 -3.27 -13.08 -8.03
C LYS A 83 -2.21 -13.75 -7.16
N ASP A 84 -2.37 -15.03 -6.90
CA ASP A 84 -1.40 -15.85 -6.13
C ASP A 84 -1.00 -15.25 -4.78
N GLY A 85 -1.95 -14.57 -4.12
CA GLY A 85 -1.70 -13.90 -2.85
C GLY A 85 -1.00 -12.55 -2.97
N GLY A 86 -0.71 -12.08 -4.18
CA GLY A 86 -0.10 -10.80 -4.47
C GLY A 86 -1.06 -9.82 -5.12
N PHE A 87 -0.74 -8.56 -5.01
CA PHE A 87 -1.42 -7.46 -5.68
C PHE A 87 -0.46 -6.75 -6.62
N ASN A 88 -0.93 -6.42 -7.81
CA ASN A 88 -0.21 -5.61 -8.79
C ASN A 88 -1.15 -4.53 -9.31
N GLY A 89 -0.81 -3.27 -9.08
CA GLY A 89 -1.67 -2.17 -9.48
C GLY A 89 -1.30 -0.85 -8.83
N ARG A 90 -2.30 0.01 -8.77
CA ARG A 90 -2.22 1.34 -8.17
C ARG A 90 -3.14 1.44 -6.97
N LEU A 91 -2.63 2.04 -5.91
CA LEU A 91 -3.40 2.55 -4.78
C LEU A 91 -3.08 4.04 -4.66
N SER A 92 -4.11 4.87 -4.53
CA SER A 92 -3.91 6.29 -4.25
C SER A 92 -4.90 6.77 -3.20
N MET A 93 -4.48 7.76 -2.44
CA MET A 93 -5.28 8.48 -1.46
C MET A 93 -5.08 9.97 -1.71
N ASP A 94 -6.16 10.72 -1.72
CA ASP A 94 -6.13 12.19 -1.82
C ASP A 94 -6.99 12.77 -0.70
N ASP A 95 -6.34 12.98 0.43
CA ASP A 95 -6.93 13.42 1.68
C ASP A 95 -6.56 14.87 1.97
N ALA A 96 -7.34 15.59 2.77
CA ALA A 96 -7.06 16.95 3.18
C ALA A 96 -5.70 17.09 3.91
N ASN A 97 -5.23 16.02 4.57
CA ASN A 97 -3.97 15.98 5.31
C ASN A 97 -2.84 15.28 4.55
N GLY A 98 -2.95 15.17 3.23
CA GLY A 98 -1.90 14.71 2.34
C GLY A 98 -2.32 13.69 1.31
N SER A 99 -1.49 13.50 0.31
CA SER A 99 -1.76 12.52 -0.73
C SER A 99 -0.67 11.45 -0.80
N VAL A 100 -1.11 10.24 -1.14
CA VAL A 100 -0.24 9.06 -1.30
C VAL A 100 -0.61 8.38 -2.61
N GLN A 101 0.37 8.02 -3.40
CA GLN A 101 0.22 7.17 -4.57
C GLN A 101 1.25 6.05 -4.50
N ILE A 102 0.81 4.83 -4.69
CA ILE A 102 1.65 3.62 -4.74
C ILE A 102 1.33 2.88 -6.04
N ASP A 103 2.33 2.64 -6.86
CA ASP A 103 2.26 1.85 -8.08
C ASP A 103 3.23 0.68 -7.99
N GLY A 104 2.80 -0.52 -8.30
CA GLY A 104 3.69 -1.67 -8.34
C GLY A 104 3.03 -2.98 -7.91
N ASN A 105 3.88 -3.91 -7.50
CA ASN A 105 3.42 -5.20 -7.02
C ASN A 105 4.01 -5.54 -5.65
N PHE A 106 3.22 -6.26 -4.86
CA PHE A 106 3.66 -6.85 -3.61
C PHE A 106 2.94 -8.18 -3.35
N ASN A 107 3.63 -9.10 -2.71
CA ASN A 107 3.06 -10.37 -2.31
C ASN A 107 3.50 -10.73 -0.89
N VAL A 108 2.59 -10.54 0.06
CA VAL A 108 2.81 -10.83 1.48
C VAL A 108 2.41 -12.25 1.88
N ALA A 109 1.77 -12.99 0.99
CA ALA A 109 1.36 -14.38 1.24
C ALA A 109 2.49 -15.38 0.97
N LYS A 110 3.56 -14.97 0.29
CA LYS A 110 4.75 -15.80 0.12
C LYS A 110 5.48 -16.01 1.44
N THR A 111 6.17 -17.11 1.55
CA THR A 111 7.04 -17.40 2.72
C THR A 111 8.04 -16.28 2.97
N ILE A 112 8.60 -15.73 1.90
CA ILE A 112 9.40 -14.51 1.90
C ILE A 112 8.62 -13.50 1.07
N PRO A 113 8.02 -12.46 1.67
CA PRO A 113 7.34 -11.39 0.96
C PRO A 113 8.23 -10.72 -0.07
N ASP A 114 7.66 -10.28 -1.19
CA ASP A 114 8.34 -9.52 -2.22
C ASP A 114 7.61 -8.22 -2.53
N PHE A 115 8.39 -7.18 -2.82
CA PHE A 115 7.92 -5.83 -3.06
C PHE A 115 8.68 -5.24 -4.24
N ASN A 116 7.95 -4.77 -5.23
CA ASN A 116 8.49 -3.97 -6.33
C ASN A 116 7.51 -2.84 -6.57
N LEU A 117 7.77 -1.67 -6.00
CA LEU A 117 6.85 -0.57 -6.00
C LEU A 117 7.54 0.79 -6.08
N LYS A 118 6.77 1.76 -6.57
CA LYS A 118 7.08 3.18 -6.48
C LYS A 118 5.99 3.85 -5.65
N ALA A 119 6.39 4.71 -4.73
CA ALA A 119 5.48 5.51 -3.94
C ALA A 119 5.82 6.99 -4.04
N SER A 120 4.79 7.82 -4.02
CA SER A 120 4.88 9.27 -3.91
C SER A 120 3.98 9.72 -2.77
N VAL A 121 4.56 10.42 -1.83
CA VAL A 121 3.87 11.01 -0.69
C VAL A 121 4.03 12.52 -0.77
N LYS A 122 2.95 13.27 -0.64
CA LYS A 122 2.96 14.73 -0.72
C LYS A 122 2.24 15.34 0.47
N ASN A 123 2.94 16.21 1.17
CA ASN A 123 2.40 16.99 2.30
C ASN A 123 1.62 16.16 3.32
N LEU A 124 2.02 14.92 3.53
CA LEU A 124 1.39 14.03 4.49
C LEU A 124 1.64 14.57 5.90
N ARG A 125 0.58 14.74 6.68
CA ARG A 125 0.60 15.21 8.08
C ARG A 125 0.34 14.04 9.01
N PRO A 126 1.37 13.37 9.53
CA PRO A 126 1.19 12.14 10.28
C PRO A 126 0.38 12.31 11.57
N HIS A 127 0.53 13.46 12.24
CA HIS A 127 -0.23 13.76 13.45
C HIS A 127 -1.72 13.91 13.14
N ASP A 128 -2.06 14.73 12.15
CA ASP A 128 -3.45 15.02 11.77
C ASP A 128 -4.16 13.75 11.22
N LEU A 129 -3.40 12.83 10.63
CA LEU A 129 -3.87 11.53 10.16
C LEU A 129 -3.91 10.44 11.25
N HIS A 130 -3.62 10.78 12.49
CA HIS A 130 -3.52 9.83 13.62
C HIS A 130 -2.53 8.68 13.39
N LEU A 131 -1.49 8.92 12.58
CA LEU A 131 -0.41 7.97 12.33
C LEU A 131 0.76 8.10 13.30
N SER A 132 0.88 9.25 13.97
CA SER A 132 1.93 9.53 14.94
C SER A 132 1.47 10.61 15.92
N ASP A 133 1.79 10.44 17.19
CA ASP A 133 1.56 11.46 18.23
C ASP A 133 2.70 12.50 18.30
N LYS A 134 3.70 12.37 17.44
CA LYS A 134 4.86 13.25 17.41
C LYS A 134 4.72 14.30 16.32
N TYR A 135 5.33 15.47 16.54
CA TYR A 135 5.46 16.52 15.52
C TYR A 135 4.11 17.03 15.00
N GLU A 136 3.32 17.64 15.86
CA GLU A 136 1.95 18.11 15.58
C GLU A 136 1.79 18.87 14.25
N ASN A 137 2.74 19.75 13.92
CA ASN A 137 2.68 20.60 12.74
C ASN A 137 3.57 20.08 11.59
N ALA A 138 4.06 18.84 11.68
CA ALA A 138 4.98 18.32 10.67
C ALA A 138 4.26 17.83 9.43
N SER A 139 4.88 18.04 8.28
CA SER A 139 4.50 17.43 7.02
C SER A 139 5.67 16.70 6.37
N ILE A 140 5.35 15.60 5.68
CA ILE A 140 6.33 14.75 5.00
C ILE A 140 5.96 14.68 3.52
N SER A 141 6.97 14.92 2.68
CA SER A 141 6.88 14.62 1.25
C SER A 141 8.08 13.75 0.86
N LEU A 142 7.83 12.67 0.10
CA LEU A 142 8.90 11.80 -0.36
C LEU A 142 8.52 11.08 -1.65
N GLY A 143 9.54 10.76 -2.43
CA GLY A 143 9.50 9.76 -3.50
C GLY A 143 10.25 8.51 -3.04
N LEU A 144 9.69 7.33 -3.30
CA LEU A 144 10.26 6.05 -2.91
C LEU A 144 10.22 5.08 -4.09
N THR A 145 11.32 4.37 -4.31
CA THR A 145 11.37 3.17 -5.15
C THR A 145 11.87 2.01 -4.29
N ALA A 146 11.14 0.91 -4.30
CA ALA A 146 11.48 -0.27 -3.51
C ALA A 146 11.45 -1.50 -4.40
N ASP A 147 12.54 -2.28 -4.35
CA ASP A 147 12.67 -3.59 -5.01
C ASP A 147 13.41 -4.52 -4.06
N PHE A 148 12.65 -5.23 -3.24
CA PHE A 148 13.24 -6.09 -2.23
C PHE A 148 12.34 -7.28 -1.86
N THR A 149 12.96 -8.28 -1.25
CA THR A 149 12.29 -9.37 -0.54
C THR A 149 12.64 -9.32 0.94
N GLY A 150 11.74 -9.78 1.80
CA GLY A 150 11.93 -9.84 3.26
C GLY A 150 10.74 -9.37 4.05
N LYS A 151 10.72 -9.67 5.36
CA LYS A 151 9.67 -9.27 6.32
C LYS A 151 10.07 -8.06 7.15
N SER A 152 11.36 -7.80 7.26
CA SER A 152 11.95 -6.73 8.07
C SER A 152 13.27 -6.28 7.45
N ILE A 153 13.86 -5.21 7.98
CA ILE A 153 15.20 -4.77 7.58
C ILE A 153 16.26 -5.86 7.83
N ASP A 154 16.05 -6.69 8.86
CA ASP A 154 17.02 -7.73 9.21
C ASP A 154 17.08 -8.89 8.20
N ASP A 155 16.00 -9.16 7.49
CA ASP A 155 15.95 -10.21 6.47
C ASP A 155 15.75 -9.65 5.04
N MET A 156 15.83 -8.34 4.89
CA MET A 156 15.71 -7.68 3.60
C MET A 156 16.83 -8.10 2.65
N ASN A 157 16.46 -8.36 1.40
CA ASN A 157 17.38 -8.56 0.29
C ASN A 157 16.86 -7.76 -0.91
N GLY A 158 17.63 -6.76 -1.34
CA GLY A 158 17.26 -5.86 -2.41
C GLY A 158 17.61 -4.40 -2.13
N ARG A 159 16.81 -3.48 -2.68
CA ARG A 159 17.09 -2.04 -2.64
C ARG A 159 15.84 -1.24 -2.29
N ILE A 160 16.05 -0.21 -1.48
CA ILE A 160 15.08 0.87 -1.27
C ILE A 160 15.80 2.18 -1.58
N SER A 161 15.23 3.01 -2.44
CA SER A 161 15.72 4.35 -2.77
C SER A 161 14.67 5.39 -2.40
N LEU A 162 15.07 6.37 -1.63
CA LEU A 162 14.35 7.61 -1.41
C LEU A 162 14.88 8.63 -2.42
N ASP A 163 14.07 9.05 -3.37
CA ASP A 163 14.49 10.00 -4.41
C ASP A 163 14.51 11.44 -3.90
N SER A 164 13.60 11.73 -2.97
CA SER A 164 13.56 13.01 -2.25
C SER A 164 12.82 12.78 -0.93
N LEU A 165 13.31 13.33 0.14
CA LEU A 165 12.63 13.39 1.42
C LEU A 165 12.63 14.82 1.91
N GLN A 166 11.48 15.38 2.12
CA GLN A 166 11.29 16.67 2.75
C GLN A 166 10.45 16.47 4.01
N LEU A 167 11.04 16.72 5.14
CA LEU A 167 10.38 16.82 6.42
C LEU A 167 10.32 18.29 6.79
N ASN A 168 9.14 18.84 6.93
CA ASN A 168 8.91 20.18 7.44
C ASN A 168 8.27 20.06 8.83
N ALA A 169 8.98 20.51 9.86
CA ALA A 169 8.52 20.53 11.23
C ALA A 169 8.78 21.95 11.77
N PRO A 170 7.82 22.88 11.67
CA PRO A 170 8.02 24.30 11.96
C PRO A 170 8.59 24.58 13.36
N ASP A 171 8.23 23.78 14.34
CA ASP A 171 8.63 23.96 15.73
C ASP A 171 10.00 23.32 16.07
N GLU A 172 10.47 22.39 15.25
CA GLU A 172 11.70 21.62 15.51
C GLU A 172 12.75 21.74 14.38
N GLY A 173 12.43 22.45 13.31
CA GLY A 173 13.22 22.56 12.09
C GLY A 173 12.81 21.56 11.02
N GLY A 174 13.37 21.74 9.82
CA GLY A 174 13.12 20.87 8.68
C GLY A 174 14.33 20.02 8.33
N CYS A 175 14.10 18.93 7.64
CA CYS A 175 15.15 18.10 7.05
C CYS A 175 14.83 17.91 5.56
N PHE A 176 15.85 18.08 4.73
CA PHE A 176 15.80 17.76 3.32
C PHE A 176 16.88 16.74 2.98
N LEU A 177 16.50 15.71 2.23
CA LEU A 177 17.42 14.68 1.80
C LEU A 177 17.13 14.35 0.33
N ASP A 178 18.07 14.67 -0.56
CA ASP A 178 17.88 14.50 -2.00
C ASP A 178 17.80 13.04 -2.42
N ASN A 179 18.74 12.24 -1.93
CA ASN A 179 18.81 10.84 -2.33
C ASN A 179 19.41 9.99 -1.22
N LEU A 180 18.69 8.92 -0.87
CA LEU A 180 19.18 7.90 0.04
C LEU A 180 18.89 6.54 -0.54
N THR A 181 19.91 5.72 -0.72
CA THR A 181 19.74 4.34 -1.15
C THR A 181 20.19 3.38 -0.05
N ILE A 182 19.29 2.47 0.30
CA ILE A 182 19.56 1.35 1.20
C ILE A 182 19.59 0.08 0.34
N THR A 183 20.72 -0.63 0.36
CA THR A 183 20.86 -1.92 -0.31
C THR A 183 21.21 -2.97 0.74
N ALA A 184 20.48 -4.07 0.75
CA ALA A 184 20.77 -5.21 1.60
C ALA A 184 20.94 -6.46 0.74
N GLY A 185 21.90 -7.32 1.10
CA GLY A 185 22.18 -8.55 0.39
C GLY A 185 23.17 -9.42 1.15
N GLN A 186 23.57 -10.52 0.55
CA GLN A 186 24.62 -11.38 1.08
C GLN A 186 25.91 -11.21 0.24
N VAL A 187 27.02 -10.93 0.91
CA VAL A 187 28.34 -10.89 0.31
C VAL A 187 29.21 -11.91 1.05
N SER A 188 29.74 -12.89 0.33
CA SER A 188 30.57 -13.97 0.90
C SER A 188 29.91 -14.75 2.05
N GLY A 189 28.57 -14.87 2.03
CA GLY A 189 27.82 -15.59 3.06
C GLY A 189 27.44 -14.73 4.28
N GLU A 190 27.93 -13.52 4.38
CA GLU A 190 27.58 -12.56 5.42
C GLU A 190 26.56 -11.55 4.89
N LYS A 191 25.64 -11.15 5.76
CA LYS A 191 24.66 -10.13 5.42
C LYS A 191 25.31 -8.75 5.45
N GLU A 192 25.14 -8.01 4.37
CA GLU A 192 25.65 -6.65 4.24
C GLU A 192 24.48 -5.68 4.06
N LEU A 193 24.48 -4.60 4.82
CA LEU A 193 23.61 -3.45 4.66
C LEU A 193 24.46 -2.25 4.26
N ARG A 194 24.20 -1.69 3.09
CA ARG A 194 24.86 -0.47 2.60
C ARG A 194 23.85 0.67 2.55
N ILE A 195 24.25 1.80 3.12
CA ILE A 195 23.50 3.05 3.07
C ILE A 195 24.34 4.06 2.31
N ASN A 196 23.85 4.51 1.16
CA ASN A 196 24.51 5.51 0.33
C ASN A 196 23.63 6.76 0.29
N ARG A 197 24.24 7.89 0.58
CA ARG A 197 23.65 9.22 0.37
C ARG A 197 24.43 9.91 -0.75
N SER A 198 23.72 10.33 -1.81
CA SER A 198 24.33 11.22 -2.79
C SER A 198 24.07 12.67 -2.37
N GLU A 199 25.12 13.43 -2.18
CA GLU A 199 25.05 14.89 -2.08
C GLU A 199 25.27 15.43 -3.49
N GLU A 200 24.25 16.00 -4.12
CA GLU A 200 24.50 16.88 -5.26
C GLU A 200 25.12 18.17 -4.73
N ARG A 201 26.31 18.49 -5.27
CA ARG A 201 27.03 19.73 -4.99
C ARG A 201 26.54 20.83 -5.96
#